data_1e9af973abdd46b612ab00a30199ae15
#
_entry.id   1e9af973abdd46b612ab00a30199ae15
#
_cell.length_a   1.000
_cell.length_b   1.000
_cell.length_c   1.000
_cell.angle_alpha   90.00
_cell.angle_beta   90.00
_cell.angle_gamma   90.00
#
_symmetry.space_group_name_H-M   'P 1'
#
loop_
_entity.id
_entity.type
_entity.pdbx_description
1 polymer ?
#
loop_
_entity_poly.entity_id
_entity_poly.type
_entity_poly.pdbx_seq_one_letter_code
_entity_poly.pdbx_strand_id
1 'polypeptide(L)'
;MSERSVGKLTTLTHSTKRRLVDAGLRMLLEHGYNDLGIQALLTATRTPKGSFYHHFKNKEDFALQVVDAYMAQVHAGLDACLGDEERAPLDRVRRFFEMTQEKYRDEGYMGCLLGGLGQELAGVSEKFRHKIEECFSSIAARMASCLEEARQRGDIAADSNVHQLASLLVDCWEGAALRSRLRRSPESMNAMIDFYISSVAGTLPSLGAAVRPGI
;
A
#
# COMPACT_ATOMS: atom_id res chain seq x y z
N MET A 1 23.69 31.11 -24.75
CA MET A 1 23.95 29.63 -24.77
C MET A 1 23.61 28.95 -23.45
N SER A 2 22.62 29.39 -22.67
CA SER A 2 22.45 28.94 -21.28
C SER A 2 21.15 28.17 -21.01
N GLU A 3 20.05 28.42 -21.71
CA GLU A 3 18.73 27.82 -21.31
C GLU A 3 18.50 26.38 -21.77
N ARG A 4 19.08 25.96 -22.91
CA ARG A 4 18.92 24.56 -23.40
C ARG A 4 19.68 23.51 -22.58
N SER A 5 20.74 23.92 -21.88
CA SER A 5 21.57 23.01 -21.07
C SER A 5 20.90 22.71 -19.72
N VAL A 6 20.24 23.70 -19.10
CA VAL A 6 19.60 23.57 -17.80
C VAL A 6 18.35 22.67 -17.89
N GLY A 7 17.51 22.86 -18.91
CA GLY A 7 16.30 22.02 -19.10
C GLY A 7 16.63 20.55 -19.35
N LYS A 8 17.70 20.26 -20.09
CA LYS A 8 18.13 18.88 -20.38
C LYS A 8 18.71 18.18 -19.16
N LEU A 9 19.43 18.93 -18.30
CA LEU A 9 19.98 18.40 -17.04
C LEU A 9 18.85 18.08 -16.03
N THR A 10 17.86 18.97 -15.91
CA THR A 10 16.72 18.79 -15.01
C THR A 10 15.86 17.58 -15.42
N THR A 11 15.62 17.37 -16.71
CA THR A 11 14.86 16.22 -17.22
C THR A 11 15.61 14.90 -17.00
N LEU A 12 16.94 14.89 -17.17
CA LEU A 12 17.78 13.71 -16.93
C LEU A 12 17.86 13.36 -15.43
N THR A 13 17.92 14.34 -14.54
CA THR A 13 17.94 14.12 -13.08
C THR A 13 16.61 13.58 -12.59
N HIS A 14 15.48 14.09 -13.07
CA HIS A 14 14.16 13.51 -12.75
C HIS A 14 14.05 12.05 -13.21
N SER A 15 14.54 11.71 -14.40
CA SER A 15 14.52 10.33 -14.89
C SER A 15 15.41 9.40 -14.06
N THR A 16 16.59 9.87 -13.60
CA THR A 16 17.51 9.07 -12.76
C THR A 16 16.96 8.84 -11.36
N LYS A 17 16.44 9.88 -10.69
CA LYS A 17 15.79 9.75 -9.40
C LYS A 17 14.64 8.75 -9.47
N ARG A 18 13.77 8.85 -10.47
CA ARG A 18 12.63 7.95 -10.66
C ARG A 18 13.10 6.51 -10.86
N ARG A 19 14.10 6.25 -11.74
CA ARG A 19 14.65 4.90 -11.91
C ARG A 19 15.17 4.28 -10.63
N LEU A 20 15.88 5.08 -9.79
CA LEU A 20 16.37 4.64 -8.49
C LEU A 20 15.20 4.28 -7.55
N VAL A 21 14.19 5.14 -7.46
CA VAL A 21 13.01 4.90 -6.61
C VAL A 21 12.23 3.67 -7.07
N ASP A 22 11.97 3.52 -8.38
CA ASP A 22 11.23 2.38 -8.93
C ASP A 22 11.99 1.05 -8.71
N ALA A 23 13.32 1.06 -8.86
CA ALA A 23 14.14 -0.11 -8.55
C ALA A 23 14.21 -0.38 -7.04
N GLY A 24 14.31 0.67 -6.23
CA GLY A 24 14.29 0.58 -4.78
C GLY A 24 13.00 0.00 -4.24
N LEU A 25 11.85 0.38 -4.81
CA LEU A 25 10.55 -0.19 -4.44
C LEU A 25 10.53 -1.72 -4.62
N ARG A 26 10.98 -2.20 -5.79
CA ARG A 26 11.07 -3.64 -6.03
C ARG A 26 12.00 -4.34 -5.05
N MET A 27 13.20 -3.78 -4.84
CA MET A 27 14.18 -4.38 -3.91
C MET A 27 13.69 -4.41 -2.47
N LEU A 28 12.98 -3.35 -2.02
CA LEU A 28 12.38 -3.32 -0.68
C LEU A 28 11.25 -4.34 -0.52
N LEU A 29 10.42 -4.53 -1.54
CA LEU A 29 9.38 -5.58 -1.53
C LEU A 29 9.95 -6.99 -1.52
N GLU A 30 11.03 -7.22 -2.29
CA GLU A 30 11.68 -8.53 -2.43
C GLU A 30 12.50 -8.91 -1.20
N HIS A 31 13.32 -8.00 -0.71
CA HIS A 31 14.40 -8.29 0.24
C HIS A 31 14.29 -7.55 1.58
N GLY A 32 13.38 -6.56 1.69
CA GLY A 32 13.29 -5.69 2.87
C GLY A 32 14.37 -4.61 2.92
N TYR A 33 14.37 -3.85 4.00
CA TYR A 33 15.27 -2.72 4.16
C TYR A 33 16.69 -3.16 4.53
N ASN A 34 16.86 -4.13 5.41
CA ASN A 34 18.20 -4.52 5.88
C ASN A 34 19.06 -5.04 4.73
N ASP A 35 18.48 -5.86 3.85
CA ASP A 35 19.16 -6.45 2.70
C ASP A 35 19.23 -5.53 1.47
N LEU A 36 18.60 -4.35 1.52
CA LEU A 36 18.75 -3.33 0.48
C LEU A 36 20.19 -2.80 0.44
N GLY A 37 20.98 -3.29 -0.50
CA GLY A 37 22.35 -2.82 -0.77
C GLY A 37 22.37 -1.65 -1.74
N ILE A 38 22.92 -0.49 -1.34
CA ILE A 38 23.04 0.67 -2.25
C ILE A 38 23.88 0.31 -3.48
N GLN A 39 24.95 -0.46 -3.33
CA GLN A 39 25.79 -0.87 -4.47
C GLN A 39 25.00 -1.76 -5.46
N ALA A 40 24.18 -2.68 -4.97
CA ALA A 40 23.31 -3.52 -5.81
C ALA A 40 22.30 -2.66 -6.57
N LEU A 41 21.68 -1.68 -5.91
CA LEU A 41 20.77 -0.72 -6.53
C LEU A 41 21.44 0.07 -7.65
N LEU A 42 22.65 0.60 -7.39
CA LEU A 42 23.43 1.35 -8.38
C LEU A 42 23.77 0.50 -9.61
N THR A 43 24.17 -0.74 -9.39
CA THR A 43 24.46 -1.69 -10.46
C THR A 43 23.20 -1.99 -11.29
N ALA A 44 22.07 -2.34 -10.63
CA ALA A 44 20.81 -2.65 -11.29
C ALA A 44 20.26 -1.47 -12.11
N THR A 45 20.46 -0.25 -11.64
CA THR A 45 19.99 0.97 -12.31
C THR A 45 21.03 1.61 -13.25
N ARG A 46 22.24 1.05 -13.34
CA ARG A 46 23.37 1.64 -14.07
C ARG A 46 23.58 3.11 -13.69
N THR A 47 23.52 3.42 -12.39
CA THR A 47 23.62 4.77 -11.87
C THR A 47 24.96 4.96 -11.15
N PRO A 48 25.75 6.02 -11.48
CA PRO A 48 26.96 6.33 -10.75
C PRO A 48 26.68 6.66 -9.28
N LYS A 49 27.58 6.28 -8.36
CA LYS A 49 27.45 6.51 -6.92
C LYS A 49 27.21 7.99 -6.57
N GLY A 50 27.90 8.91 -7.25
CA GLY A 50 27.72 10.35 -7.06
C GLY A 50 26.30 10.84 -7.38
N SER A 51 25.63 10.23 -8.39
CA SER A 51 24.24 10.58 -8.73
C SER A 51 23.25 10.15 -7.64
N PHE A 52 23.49 9.04 -6.95
CA PHE A 52 22.67 8.63 -5.80
C PHE A 52 22.74 9.68 -4.69
N TYR A 53 23.95 10.03 -4.25
CA TYR A 53 24.14 11.00 -3.16
C TYR A 53 23.81 12.44 -3.54
N HIS A 54 23.63 12.73 -4.84
CA HIS A 54 23.04 14.00 -5.30
C HIS A 54 21.53 14.05 -4.97
N HIS A 55 20.82 12.90 -4.97
CA HIS A 55 19.38 12.83 -4.75
C HIS A 55 18.99 12.43 -3.33
N PHE A 56 19.81 11.64 -2.64
CA PHE A 56 19.51 11.04 -1.34
C PHE A 56 20.67 11.18 -0.37
N LYS A 57 20.39 11.64 0.84
CA LYS A 57 21.41 11.87 1.88
C LYS A 57 22.08 10.56 2.32
N ASN A 58 21.28 9.51 2.46
CA ASN A 58 21.68 8.18 2.92
C ASN A 58 20.61 7.12 2.54
N LYS A 59 20.82 5.87 2.96
CA LYS A 59 19.90 4.76 2.71
C LYS A 59 18.52 4.98 3.36
N GLU A 60 18.48 5.56 4.56
CA GLU A 60 17.21 5.87 5.26
C GLU A 60 16.41 6.90 4.48
N ASP A 61 17.02 8.02 4.10
CA ASP A 61 16.37 9.06 3.28
C ASP A 61 15.87 8.51 1.95
N PHE A 62 16.67 7.66 1.29
CA PHE A 62 16.26 6.98 0.07
C PHE A 62 15.01 6.13 0.28
N ALA A 63 15.01 5.26 1.31
CA ALA A 63 13.90 4.35 1.55
C ALA A 63 12.62 5.11 1.97
N LEU A 64 12.72 6.20 2.72
CA LEU A 64 11.58 7.07 3.04
C LEU A 64 10.99 7.70 1.77
N GLN A 65 11.83 8.14 0.81
CA GLN A 65 11.35 8.66 -0.46
C GLN A 65 10.74 7.55 -1.36
N VAL A 66 11.17 6.31 -1.23
CA VAL A 66 10.48 5.16 -1.86
C VAL A 66 9.10 4.94 -1.24
N VAL A 67 8.95 5.05 0.09
CA VAL A 67 7.65 5.01 0.76
C VAL A 67 6.74 6.14 0.27
N ASP A 68 7.25 7.37 0.12
CA ASP A 68 6.47 8.49 -0.44
C ASP A 68 5.96 8.19 -1.86
N ALA A 69 6.82 7.63 -2.72
CA ALA A 69 6.44 7.27 -4.09
C ALA A 69 5.42 6.12 -4.12
N TYR A 70 5.55 5.14 -3.23
CA TYR A 70 4.58 4.07 -3.05
C TYR A 70 3.22 4.63 -2.61
N MET A 71 3.21 5.52 -1.61
CA MET A 71 1.98 6.15 -1.13
C MET A 71 1.31 7.03 -2.18
N ALA A 72 2.07 7.69 -3.04
CA ALA A 72 1.50 8.42 -4.17
C ALA A 72 0.70 7.50 -5.12
N GLN A 73 1.18 6.27 -5.35
CA GLN A 73 0.45 5.26 -6.14
C GLN A 73 -0.80 4.75 -5.38
N VAL A 74 -0.68 4.50 -4.07
CA VAL A 74 -1.81 4.08 -3.23
C VAL A 74 -2.89 5.16 -3.24
N HIS A 75 -2.53 6.42 -3.04
CA HIS A 75 -3.48 7.54 -3.07
C HIS A 75 -4.15 7.71 -4.43
N ALA A 76 -3.41 7.58 -5.53
CA ALA A 76 -4.00 7.61 -6.87
C ALA A 76 -5.03 6.48 -7.07
N GLY A 77 -4.75 5.27 -6.55
CA GLY A 77 -5.72 4.17 -6.56
C GLY A 77 -6.95 4.44 -5.70
N LEU A 78 -6.75 5.02 -4.50
CA LEU A 78 -7.85 5.45 -3.64
C LEU A 78 -8.71 6.51 -4.32
N ASP A 79 -8.10 7.53 -4.96
CA ASP A 79 -8.82 8.56 -5.69
C ASP A 79 -9.65 7.97 -6.83
N ALA A 80 -9.08 7.07 -7.61
CA ALA A 80 -9.75 6.43 -8.73
C ALA A 80 -10.94 5.54 -8.30
N CYS A 81 -10.81 4.82 -7.17
CA CYS A 81 -11.86 3.91 -6.72
C CYS A 81 -12.90 4.60 -5.85
N LEU A 82 -12.46 5.36 -4.82
CA LEU A 82 -13.39 5.98 -3.87
C LEU A 82 -14.10 7.21 -4.44
N GLY A 83 -13.54 7.85 -5.47
CA GLY A 83 -14.16 8.98 -6.18
C GLY A 83 -15.15 8.59 -7.28
N ASP A 84 -15.40 7.31 -7.53
CA ASP A 84 -16.37 6.84 -8.54
C ASP A 84 -17.80 6.92 -8.00
N GLU A 85 -18.41 8.11 -8.10
CA GLU A 85 -19.76 8.39 -7.59
C GLU A 85 -20.88 7.59 -8.27
N GLU A 86 -20.62 6.94 -9.40
CA GLU A 86 -21.58 6.05 -10.07
C GLU A 86 -21.77 4.73 -9.31
N ARG A 87 -20.84 4.38 -8.41
CA ARG A 87 -20.89 3.17 -7.60
C ARG A 87 -21.35 3.43 -6.18
N ALA A 88 -21.98 2.43 -5.56
CA ALA A 88 -22.29 2.48 -4.14
C ALA A 88 -21.00 2.54 -3.30
N PRO A 89 -20.97 3.24 -2.14
CA PRO A 89 -19.75 3.43 -1.34
C PRO A 89 -19.05 2.12 -0.94
N LEU A 90 -19.79 1.09 -0.55
CA LEU A 90 -19.20 -0.21 -0.21
C LEU A 90 -18.58 -0.91 -1.42
N ASP A 91 -19.14 -0.73 -2.63
CA ASP A 91 -18.55 -1.26 -3.88
C ASP A 91 -17.26 -0.53 -4.25
N ARG A 92 -17.18 0.79 -3.99
CA ARG A 92 -15.94 1.57 -4.17
C ARG A 92 -14.82 1.05 -3.27
N VAL A 93 -15.14 0.79 -1.99
CA VAL A 93 -14.20 0.19 -1.03
C VAL A 93 -13.75 -1.18 -1.53
N ARG A 94 -14.68 -2.06 -1.89
CA ARG A 94 -14.38 -3.38 -2.46
C ARG A 94 -13.46 -3.28 -3.67
N ARG A 95 -13.78 -2.41 -4.62
CA ARG A 95 -13.02 -2.22 -5.86
C ARG A 95 -11.57 -1.84 -5.63
N PHE A 96 -11.31 -0.97 -4.65
CA PHE A 96 -9.92 -0.61 -4.28
C PHE A 96 -9.11 -1.84 -3.84
N PHE A 97 -9.68 -2.70 -3.02
CA PHE A 97 -8.99 -3.91 -2.53
C PHE A 97 -8.84 -4.97 -3.62
N GLU A 98 -9.82 -5.13 -4.51
CA GLU A 98 -9.72 -5.99 -5.68
C GLU A 98 -8.59 -5.54 -6.61
N MET A 99 -8.50 -4.25 -6.92
CA MET A 99 -7.43 -3.67 -7.73
C MET A 99 -6.05 -3.86 -7.05
N THR A 100 -5.97 -3.67 -5.74
CA THR A 100 -4.74 -3.89 -4.99
C THR A 100 -4.32 -5.36 -5.01
N GLN A 101 -5.28 -6.27 -4.92
CA GLN A 101 -5.04 -7.71 -5.01
C GLN A 101 -4.59 -8.13 -6.41
N GLU A 102 -5.19 -7.58 -7.48
CA GLU A 102 -4.75 -7.79 -8.85
C GLU A 102 -3.27 -7.41 -9.01
N LYS A 103 -2.89 -6.23 -8.50
CA LYS A 103 -1.50 -5.77 -8.46
C LYS A 103 -0.60 -6.74 -7.70
N TYR A 104 -0.99 -7.19 -6.50
CA TYR A 104 -0.19 -8.16 -5.73
C TYR A 104 0.00 -9.49 -6.46
N ARG A 105 -1.03 -9.97 -7.16
CA ARG A 105 -0.93 -11.18 -7.99
C ARG A 105 0.08 -10.99 -9.13
N ASP A 106 -0.02 -9.88 -9.84
CA ASP A 106 0.84 -9.58 -11.00
C ASP A 106 2.30 -9.36 -10.58
N GLU A 107 2.52 -8.90 -9.36
CA GLU A 107 3.85 -8.76 -8.71
C GLU A 107 4.31 -10.04 -7.98
N GLY A 108 3.63 -11.18 -8.12
CA GLY A 108 4.02 -12.46 -7.50
C GLY A 108 3.74 -12.54 -5.99
N TYR A 109 2.73 -11.83 -5.50
CA TYR A 109 2.30 -11.80 -4.10
C TYR A 109 3.38 -11.30 -3.14
N MET A 110 4.06 -10.20 -3.47
CA MET A 110 5.09 -9.62 -2.58
C MET A 110 4.52 -8.99 -1.31
N GLY A 111 3.20 -8.75 -1.26
CA GLY A 111 2.51 -8.18 -0.11
C GLY A 111 2.60 -6.65 -0.02
N CYS A 112 2.30 -6.11 1.16
CA CYS A 112 2.32 -4.68 1.41
C CYS A 112 3.73 -4.19 1.80
N LEU A 113 4.22 -3.14 1.14
CA LEU A 113 5.49 -2.51 1.48
C LEU A 113 5.48 -1.97 2.92
N LEU A 114 4.38 -1.31 3.32
CA LEU A 114 4.27 -0.68 4.64
C LEU A 114 4.32 -1.72 5.76
N GLY A 115 3.56 -2.81 5.62
CA GLY A 115 3.55 -3.91 6.58
C GLY A 115 4.93 -4.57 6.72
N GLY A 116 5.62 -4.81 5.59
CA GLY A 116 6.98 -5.34 5.59
C GLY A 116 7.97 -4.43 6.31
N LEU A 117 8.02 -3.16 5.94
CA LEU A 117 8.91 -2.17 6.58
C LEU A 117 8.52 -1.89 8.04
N GLY A 118 7.22 -1.92 8.36
CA GLY A 118 6.74 -1.77 9.74
C GLY A 118 7.26 -2.86 10.66
N GLN A 119 7.19 -4.13 10.24
CA GLN A 119 7.71 -5.25 11.01
C GLN A 119 9.24 -5.19 11.18
N GLU A 120 9.96 -4.73 10.17
CA GLU A 120 11.41 -4.68 10.17
C GLU A 120 11.97 -3.48 10.94
N LEU A 121 11.32 -2.32 10.88
CA LEU A 121 11.91 -1.04 11.27
C LEU A 121 11.22 -0.32 12.43
N ALA A 122 9.98 -0.66 12.79
CA ALA A 122 9.26 0.07 13.84
C ALA A 122 9.95 0.05 15.21
N GLY A 123 10.70 -1.01 15.49
CA GLY A 123 11.47 -1.14 16.74
C GLY A 123 12.84 -0.48 16.73
N VAL A 124 13.34 -0.02 15.55
CA VAL A 124 14.72 0.47 15.40
C VAL A 124 14.84 1.86 14.81
N SER A 125 13.79 2.40 14.23
CA SER A 125 13.77 3.76 13.65
C SER A 125 12.44 4.46 13.92
N GLU A 126 12.48 5.47 14.79
CA GLU A 126 11.33 6.33 15.07
C GLU A 126 10.79 7.02 13.81
N LYS A 127 11.66 7.40 12.86
CA LYS A 127 11.26 8.02 11.60
C LYS A 127 10.40 7.07 10.77
N PHE A 128 10.82 5.81 10.62
CA PHE A 128 10.02 4.81 9.92
C PHE A 128 8.73 4.48 10.66
N ARG A 129 8.79 4.33 11.98
CA ARG A 129 7.61 4.07 12.80
C ARG A 129 6.54 5.13 12.59
N HIS A 130 6.90 6.41 12.71
CA HIS A 130 5.97 7.52 12.48
C HIS A 130 5.49 7.58 11.03
N LYS A 131 6.41 7.46 10.06
CA LYS A 131 6.07 7.51 8.64
C LYS A 131 5.08 6.43 8.22
N ILE A 132 5.29 5.19 8.68
CA ILE A 132 4.41 4.07 8.33
C ILE A 132 3.04 4.22 8.99
N GLU A 133 3.02 4.66 10.27
CA GLU A 133 1.76 4.94 10.97
C GLU A 133 0.95 6.05 10.27
N GLU A 134 1.61 7.15 9.86
CA GLU A 134 0.98 8.20 9.07
C GLU A 134 0.39 7.67 7.75
N CYS A 135 1.10 6.76 7.08
CA CYS A 135 0.62 6.13 5.84
C CYS A 135 -0.67 5.31 6.09
N PHE A 136 -0.68 4.43 7.09
CA PHE A 136 -1.86 3.63 7.44
C PHE A 136 -3.03 4.51 7.90
N SER A 137 -2.77 5.50 8.74
CA SER A 137 -3.79 6.47 9.18
C SER A 137 -4.38 7.25 8.01
N SER A 138 -3.58 7.63 7.01
CA SER A 138 -4.04 8.31 5.80
C SER A 138 -4.96 7.42 4.96
N ILE A 139 -4.63 6.14 4.78
CA ILE A 139 -5.47 5.17 4.07
C ILE A 139 -6.80 4.98 4.83
N ALA A 140 -6.73 4.76 6.15
CA ALA A 140 -7.91 4.57 6.99
C ALA A 140 -8.85 5.79 6.95
N ALA A 141 -8.30 7.01 6.98
CA ALA A 141 -9.09 8.24 6.89
C ALA A 141 -9.88 8.34 5.56
N ARG A 142 -9.25 7.94 4.43
CA ARG A 142 -9.91 7.91 3.12
C ARG A 142 -11.04 6.87 3.09
N MET A 143 -10.80 5.68 3.66
CA MET A 143 -11.83 4.65 3.81
C MET A 143 -12.97 5.13 4.71
N ALA A 144 -12.67 5.79 5.84
CA ALA A 144 -13.69 6.32 6.75
C ALA A 144 -14.63 7.32 6.07
N SER A 145 -14.11 8.20 5.20
CA SER A 145 -14.95 9.13 4.42
C SER A 145 -15.93 8.39 3.51
N CYS A 146 -15.50 7.34 2.83
CA CYS A 146 -16.37 6.53 1.99
C CYS A 146 -17.40 5.72 2.80
N LEU A 147 -17.00 5.19 3.97
CA LEU A 147 -17.93 4.50 4.89
C LEU A 147 -18.93 5.47 5.52
N GLU A 148 -18.58 6.75 5.71
CA GLU A 148 -19.52 7.77 6.15
C GLU A 148 -20.63 8.01 5.13
N GLU A 149 -20.30 8.03 3.83
CA GLU A 149 -21.31 8.08 2.75
C GLU A 149 -22.22 6.85 2.79
N ALA A 150 -21.66 5.65 3.00
CA ALA A 150 -22.44 4.42 3.16
C ALA A 150 -23.40 4.50 4.35
N ARG A 151 -22.95 5.05 5.48
CA ARG A 151 -23.78 5.25 6.67
C ARG A 151 -24.93 6.23 6.41
N GLN A 152 -24.65 7.34 5.73
CA GLN A 152 -25.67 8.36 5.38
C GLN A 152 -26.73 7.81 4.40
N ARG A 153 -26.35 6.86 3.56
CA ARG A 153 -27.27 6.17 2.64
C ARG A 153 -28.08 5.05 3.31
N GLY A 154 -27.70 4.64 4.53
CA GLY A 154 -28.28 3.50 5.21
C GLY A 154 -27.74 2.14 4.76
N ASP A 155 -26.63 2.11 4.00
CA ASP A 155 -25.95 0.88 3.57
C ASP A 155 -25.25 0.17 4.74
N ILE A 156 -24.94 0.90 5.83
CA ILE A 156 -24.43 0.41 7.11
C ILE A 156 -25.20 1.04 8.27
N ALA A 157 -25.16 0.43 9.46
CA ALA A 157 -25.94 0.87 10.61
C ALA A 157 -25.61 2.33 11.00
N ALA A 158 -26.65 3.10 11.37
CA ALA A 158 -26.55 4.53 11.68
C ALA A 158 -25.65 4.85 12.89
N ASP A 159 -25.50 3.91 13.83
CA ASP A 159 -24.67 4.01 15.03
C ASP A 159 -23.24 3.49 14.82
N SER A 160 -22.88 3.10 13.59
CA SER A 160 -21.54 2.58 13.28
C SER A 160 -20.46 3.65 13.48
N ASN A 161 -19.37 3.29 14.15
CA ASN A 161 -18.18 4.11 14.22
C ASN A 161 -17.32 3.87 12.96
N VAL A 162 -17.50 4.71 11.95
CA VAL A 162 -16.84 4.57 10.64
C VAL A 162 -15.31 4.67 10.71
N HIS A 163 -14.76 5.45 11.64
CA HIS A 163 -13.31 5.53 11.83
C HIS A 163 -12.75 4.22 12.38
N GLN A 164 -13.44 3.60 13.34
CA GLN A 164 -13.04 2.30 13.89
C GLN A 164 -13.16 1.20 12.81
N LEU A 165 -14.26 1.22 12.04
CA LEU A 165 -14.44 0.27 10.93
C LEU A 165 -13.33 0.41 9.88
N ALA A 166 -12.96 1.64 9.50
CA ALA A 166 -11.91 1.89 8.53
C ALA A 166 -10.53 1.42 9.03
N SER A 167 -10.19 1.70 10.29
CA SER A 167 -8.95 1.22 10.89
C SER A 167 -8.91 -0.32 10.90
N LEU A 168 -9.99 -0.96 11.37
CA LEU A 168 -10.09 -2.42 11.37
C LEU A 168 -9.96 -3.03 9.96
N LEU A 169 -10.52 -2.37 8.94
CA LEU A 169 -10.39 -2.81 7.55
C LEU A 169 -8.93 -2.85 7.11
N VAL A 170 -8.17 -1.79 7.41
CA VAL A 170 -6.74 -1.70 7.07
C VAL A 170 -5.94 -2.76 7.83
N ASP A 171 -6.19 -2.94 9.14
CA ASP A 171 -5.52 -3.92 9.98
C ASP A 171 -5.77 -5.37 9.50
N CYS A 172 -7.02 -5.69 9.17
CA CYS A 172 -7.39 -7.00 8.63
C CYS A 172 -6.77 -7.25 7.25
N TRP A 173 -6.71 -6.21 6.41
CA TRP A 173 -6.06 -6.31 5.10
C TRP A 173 -4.59 -6.65 5.22
N GLU A 174 -3.85 -6.02 6.13
CA GLU A 174 -2.43 -6.32 6.34
C GLU A 174 -2.20 -7.78 6.74
N GLY A 175 -3.04 -8.33 7.62
CA GLY A 175 -3.01 -9.73 7.96
C GLY A 175 -3.31 -10.65 6.77
N ALA A 176 -4.30 -10.29 5.96
CA ALA A 176 -4.67 -11.04 4.75
C ALA A 176 -3.58 -10.96 3.67
N ALA A 177 -2.95 -9.79 3.47
CA ALA A 177 -1.84 -9.59 2.54
C ALA A 177 -0.62 -10.44 2.92
N LEU A 178 -0.26 -10.48 4.20
CA LEU A 178 0.79 -11.37 4.69
C LEU A 178 0.48 -12.85 4.40
N ARG A 179 -0.75 -13.29 4.68
CA ARG A 179 -1.16 -14.68 4.41
C ARG A 179 -1.14 -15.00 2.92
N SER A 180 -1.54 -14.05 2.07
CA SER A 180 -1.47 -14.20 0.61
C SER A 180 -0.03 -14.32 0.10
N ARG A 181 0.91 -13.56 0.66
CA ARG A 181 2.35 -13.69 0.37
C ARG A 181 2.86 -15.10 0.72
N LEU A 182 2.52 -15.62 1.91
CA LEU A 182 2.95 -16.95 2.36
C LEU A 182 2.39 -18.08 1.50
N ARG A 183 1.13 -17.96 1.05
CA ARG A 183 0.42 -18.98 0.28
C ARG A 183 0.59 -18.80 -1.24
N ARG A 184 1.05 -17.62 -1.68
CA ARG A 184 1.04 -17.20 -3.09
C ARG A 184 -0.34 -17.37 -3.72
N SER A 185 -1.37 -16.96 -2.98
CA SER A 185 -2.78 -17.13 -3.34
C SER A 185 -3.60 -15.92 -2.86
N PRO A 186 -4.62 -15.47 -3.61
CA PRO A 186 -5.50 -14.36 -3.23
C PRO A 186 -6.56 -14.74 -2.19
N GLU A 187 -6.69 -16.01 -1.84
CA GLU A 187 -7.81 -16.53 -1.04
C GLU A 187 -8.02 -15.79 0.28
N SER A 188 -6.92 -15.47 1.01
CA SER A 188 -7.02 -14.78 2.29
C SER A 188 -7.55 -13.34 2.15
N MET A 189 -7.14 -12.65 1.08
CA MET A 189 -7.61 -11.28 0.79
C MET A 189 -9.06 -11.28 0.34
N ASN A 190 -9.47 -12.23 -0.53
CA ASN A 190 -10.87 -12.41 -0.95
C ASN A 190 -11.76 -12.67 0.26
N ALA A 191 -11.43 -13.67 1.07
CA ALA A 191 -12.21 -14.04 2.23
C ALA A 191 -12.34 -12.87 3.22
N MET A 192 -11.28 -12.10 3.42
CA MET A 192 -11.30 -10.95 4.31
C MET A 192 -12.25 -9.87 3.80
N ILE A 193 -12.13 -9.44 2.53
CA ILE A 193 -12.98 -8.37 2.01
C ILE A 193 -14.44 -8.77 1.91
N ASP A 194 -14.73 -10.02 1.52
CA ASP A 194 -16.11 -10.55 1.48
C ASP A 194 -16.74 -10.56 2.87
N PHE A 195 -16.01 -11.05 3.87
CA PHE A 195 -16.48 -11.05 5.26
C PHE A 195 -16.68 -9.62 5.78
N TYR A 196 -15.72 -8.72 5.54
CA TYR A 196 -15.81 -7.34 6.01
C TYR A 196 -17.04 -6.63 5.43
N ILE A 197 -17.20 -6.63 4.10
CA ILE A 197 -18.33 -5.95 3.45
C ILE A 197 -19.66 -6.54 3.91
N SER A 198 -19.78 -7.87 3.98
CA SER A 198 -21.00 -8.53 4.46
C SER A 198 -21.31 -8.19 5.92
N SER A 199 -20.27 -8.06 6.77
CA SER A 199 -20.43 -7.71 8.18
C SER A 199 -20.94 -6.29 8.36
N VAL A 200 -20.35 -5.31 7.67
CA VAL A 200 -20.73 -3.90 7.82
C VAL A 200 -22.10 -3.59 7.18
N ALA A 201 -22.45 -4.30 6.11
CA ALA A 201 -23.78 -4.21 5.47
C ALA A 201 -24.88 -4.97 6.23
N GLY A 202 -24.56 -5.66 7.34
CA GLY A 202 -25.54 -6.47 8.09
C GLY A 202 -26.06 -7.70 7.33
N THR A 203 -25.35 -8.11 6.27
CA THR A 203 -25.72 -9.23 5.38
C THR A 203 -24.81 -10.43 5.57
N LEU A 204 -24.30 -10.64 6.79
CA LEU A 204 -23.44 -11.81 7.08
C LEU A 204 -24.11 -13.08 6.55
N PRO A 205 -23.44 -13.84 5.67
CA PRO A 205 -23.91 -15.17 5.37
C PRO A 205 -23.95 -15.95 6.68
N SER A 206 -25.08 -16.63 6.96
CA SER A 206 -25.17 -17.52 8.10
C SER A 206 -23.91 -18.40 8.09
N LEU A 207 -23.20 -18.48 9.21
CA LEU A 207 -22.07 -19.40 9.40
C LEU A 207 -22.60 -20.85 9.35
N GLY A 208 -23.15 -21.22 8.19
CA GLY A 208 -23.72 -22.52 7.88
C GLY A 208 -22.63 -23.43 7.35
N ALA A 209 -22.29 -24.39 8.18
CA ALA A 209 -21.64 -25.66 7.91
C ALA A 209 -20.14 -25.62 7.46
N ALA A 210 -19.29 -25.81 8.46
CA ALA A 210 -18.15 -26.73 8.39
C ALA A 210 -17.03 -26.42 7.42
N VAL A 211 -16.11 -25.55 7.83
CA VAL A 211 -14.71 -25.87 7.56
C VAL A 211 -14.31 -27.02 8.51
N ARG A 212 -14.34 -28.25 8.04
CA ARG A 212 -13.65 -29.35 8.73
C ARG A 212 -12.16 -29.04 8.69
N PRO A 213 -11.46 -29.01 9.84
CA PRO A 213 -10.01 -28.93 9.81
C PRO A 213 -9.50 -30.24 9.22
N GLY A 214 -8.97 -30.18 8.01
CA GLY A 214 -8.11 -31.24 7.49
C GLY A 214 -6.80 -31.18 8.29
N ILE A 215 -6.55 -32.22 9.06
CA ILE A 215 -5.30 -32.58 9.72
C ILE A 215 -4.27 -32.90 8.64
#